data_a3eb78c5d4f15433bc5a9834455d8d01
#
_entry.id   a3eb78c5d4f15433bc5a9834455d8d01
#
_cell.length_a   1.000
_cell.length_b   1.000
_cell.length_c   1.000
_cell.angle_alpha   90.00
_cell.angle_beta   90.00
_cell.angle_gamma   90.00
#
_symmetry.space_group_name_H-M   'P 1'
#
loop_
_entity.id
_entity.type
_entity.pdbx_description
1 polymer ?
#
loop_
_entity_poly.entity_id
_entity_poly.type
_entity_poly.pdbx_seq_one_letter_code
_entity_poly.pdbx_strand_id
1 'polypeptide(L)'
;MIAPRSILTIFQVAACLRAVTYQTLVATAPLQPFGIIYSGINVVDFQPHVDGTTIPAQPWSVGPKVPMIFGSNINEGGLFALGAYLSPVVSADNYTIFLNQNFGAAANLVAKQYPLTLPQFTAPGKAGSPASPAFEAISAIITDAQFTCPLYQAMLKAEAINMPVYTYLNKHVPHCPWQASPPPAALPLIGATHTSEIPLVFGNGVNQPLISGNGSCNFTAAETTISETLIAAWTSMAVSGNPNVGGWVQWSNSSSQGLVIGANATSVGAIDYSFCQFWDMINADYLSFTNLSSTNGTSGSGGGGSGSGTKSGSEKGAEMGRWGLTMAVGIVISVLIS
;
A
#
# COMPACT_ATOMS: atom_id res chain seq x y z
N MET A 1 7.01 31.10 38.54
CA MET A 1 7.05 29.69 39.00
C MET A 1 6.16 28.86 38.05
N ILE A 2 6.77 28.07 37.20
CA ILE A 2 6.04 27.15 36.32
C ILE A 2 5.82 25.88 37.15
N ALA A 3 4.57 25.54 37.43
CA ALA A 3 4.23 24.30 38.15
C ALA A 3 4.82 23.09 37.40
N PRO A 4 5.40 22.11 38.11
CA PRO A 4 5.92 20.92 37.47
C PRO A 4 4.77 20.19 36.78
N ARG A 5 4.91 19.92 35.47
CA ARG A 5 4.00 19.04 34.73
C ARG A 5 4.06 17.68 35.41
N SER A 6 2.98 17.27 36.05
CA SER A 6 2.85 15.93 36.60
C SER A 6 2.96 14.93 35.44
N ILE A 7 3.97 14.09 35.48
CA ILE A 7 4.10 12.97 34.54
C ILE A 7 3.00 11.98 34.89
N LEU A 8 1.97 11.89 34.04
CA LEU A 8 0.92 10.87 34.18
C LEU A 8 1.54 9.48 34.04
N THR A 9 1.13 8.56 34.89
CA THR A 9 1.48 7.15 34.71
C THR A 9 0.77 6.57 33.47
N ILE A 10 1.29 5.48 32.89
CA ILE A 10 0.69 4.79 31.74
C ILE A 10 -0.78 4.46 32.01
N PHE A 11 -1.12 4.04 33.24
CA PHE A 11 -2.49 3.72 33.65
C PHE A 11 -3.39 4.97 33.66
N GLN A 12 -2.90 6.11 34.08
CA GLN A 12 -3.65 7.38 34.06
C GLN A 12 -3.88 7.86 32.63
N VAL A 13 -2.90 7.71 31.74
CA VAL A 13 -3.06 8.01 30.31
C VAL A 13 -4.12 7.11 29.67
N ALA A 14 -4.06 5.79 29.91
CA ALA A 14 -5.03 4.84 29.39
C ALA A 14 -6.45 5.11 29.91
N ALA A 15 -6.60 5.46 31.19
CA ALA A 15 -7.90 5.81 31.77
C ALA A 15 -8.45 7.11 31.16
N CYS A 16 -7.60 8.11 30.97
CA CYS A 16 -7.96 9.36 30.30
C CYS A 16 -8.45 9.12 28.87
N LEU A 17 -7.69 8.34 28.08
CA LEU A 17 -8.05 8.04 26.70
C LEU A 17 -9.38 7.25 26.58
N ARG A 18 -9.65 6.31 27.51
CA ARG A 18 -10.92 5.59 27.55
C ARG A 18 -12.13 6.47 27.90
N ALA A 19 -11.89 7.59 28.61
CA ALA A 19 -12.93 8.54 28.97
C ALA A 19 -13.23 9.55 27.85
N VAL A 20 -12.36 9.66 26.84
CA VAL A 20 -12.55 10.55 25.69
C VAL A 20 -13.60 9.96 24.75
N THR A 21 -14.51 10.79 24.25
CA THR A 21 -15.49 10.36 23.24
C THR A 21 -14.81 10.07 21.92
N TYR A 22 -15.36 9.14 21.12
CA TYR A 22 -14.79 8.84 19.80
C TYR A 22 -14.78 10.07 18.87
N GLN A 23 -15.77 10.94 18.96
CA GLN A 23 -15.82 12.19 18.20
C GLN A 23 -14.61 13.07 18.49
N THR A 24 -14.24 13.19 19.76
CA THR A 24 -13.06 13.96 20.18
C THR A 24 -11.78 13.32 19.68
N LEU A 25 -11.66 11.98 19.77
CA LEU A 25 -10.50 11.25 19.24
C LEU A 25 -10.35 11.47 17.72
N VAL A 26 -11.43 11.31 16.97
CA VAL A 26 -11.42 11.54 15.51
C VAL A 26 -11.09 12.99 15.16
N ALA A 27 -11.65 13.97 15.92
CA ALA A 27 -11.39 15.39 15.67
C ALA A 27 -9.97 15.83 16.01
N THR A 28 -9.27 15.11 16.90
CA THR A 28 -7.87 15.37 17.27
C THR A 28 -6.87 14.58 16.45
N ALA A 29 -7.31 13.51 15.78
CA ALA A 29 -6.48 12.80 14.82
C ALA A 29 -6.20 13.73 13.64
N PRO A 30 -4.94 13.89 13.21
CA PRO A 30 -4.65 14.67 12.03
C PRO A 30 -5.35 14.01 10.83
N LEU A 31 -6.34 14.73 10.27
CA LEU A 31 -7.01 14.30 9.04
C LEU A 31 -5.97 14.31 7.93
N GLN A 32 -5.48 13.14 7.60
CA GLN A 32 -4.57 13.00 6.48
C GLN A 32 -5.35 13.21 5.18
N PRO A 33 -4.82 13.96 4.22
CA PRO A 33 -5.43 14.05 2.90
C PRO A 33 -5.56 12.63 2.36
N PHE A 34 -6.77 12.24 2.04
CA PHE A 34 -7.05 10.97 1.40
C PHE A 34 -6.16 10.86 0.16
N GLY A 35 -5.27 9.88 0.10
CA GLY A 35 -4.61 9.52 -1.14
C GLY A 35 -3.09 9.61 -1.22
N ILE A 36 -2.38 10.20 -0.27
CA ILE A 36 -0.92 10.10 -0.24
C ILE A 36 -0.52 9.43 1.07
N ILE A 37 -0.25 8.14 0.97
CA ILE A 37 0.11 7.29 2.11
C ILE A 37 1.58 7.49 2.50
N TYR A 38 2.35 8.26 1.73
CA TYR A 38 3.75 8.57 1.94
C TYR A 38 4.02 10.04 2.20
N SER A 39 3.38 10.66 3.14
CA SER A 39 4.12 11.71 3.81
C SER A 39 4.80 11.03 5.01
N GLY A 40 6.09 11.17 5.17
CA GLY A 40 6.87 10.55 6.25
C GLY A 40 6.44 10.92 7.66
N ILE A 41 5.26 11.47 7.80
CA ILE A 41 4.55 11.86 9.00
C ILE A 41 3.31 10.99 9.22
N ASN A 42 2.91 10.18 8.22
CA ASN A 42 1.61 9.53 8.21
C ASN A 42 1.67 8.05 8.48
N VAL A 43 1.93 7.82 9.70
CA VAL A 43 1.40 6.66 10.38
C VAL A 43 -0.12 6.82 10.37
N VAL A 44 -0.85 5.87 9.81
CA VAL A 44 -2.29 5.78 10.04
C VAL A 44 -2.48 5.65 11.55
N ASP A 45 -3.10 6.63 12.20
CA ASP A 45 -3.09 6.78 13.65
C ASP A 45 -3.70 5.58 14.40
N PHE A 46 -4.50 4.76 13.73
CA PHE A 46 -5.22 3.61 14.30
C PHE A 46 -4.86 2.30 13.61
N GLN A 47 -3.57 2.00 13.47
CA GLN A 47 -3.10 0.74 12.88
C GLN A 47 -2.71 -0.29 13.95
N PRO A 48 -2.69 -1.59 13.58
CA PRO A 48 -2.16 -2.63 14.45
C PRO A 48 -0.72 -2.32 14.88
N HIS A 49 -0.44 -2.52 16.16
CA HIS A 49 0.86 -2.22 16.76
C HIS A 49 1.49 -3.49 17.33
N VAL A 50 2.80 -3.64 17.13
CA VAL A 50 3.57 -4.71 17.80
C VAL A 50 3.64 -4.41 19.29
N ASP A 51 2.92 -5.18 20.08
CA ASP A 51 2.80 -5.05 21.53
C ASP A 51 3.64 -6.09 22.31
N GLY A 52 4.28 -7.01 21.58
CA GLY A 52 5.07 -8.10 22.15
C GLY A 52 4.25 -9.27 22.72
N THR A 53 2.92 -9.21 22.68
CA THR A 53 2.02 -10.22 23.26
C THR A 53 1.00 -10.70 22.23
N THR A 54 0.09 -9.81 21.82
CA THR A 54 -0.95 -10.13 20.82
C THR A 54 -0.34 -10.14 19.41
N ILE A 55 0.48 -9.13 19.13
CA ILE A 55 1.29 -9.03 17.92
C ILE A 55 2.75 -9.01 18.34
N PRO A 56 3.39 -10.19 18.48
CA PRO A 56 4.74 -10.30 19.04
C PRO A 56 5.83 -9.77 18.13
N ALA A 57 5.59 -9.73 16.83
CA ALA A 57 6.51 -9.20 15.82
C ALA A 57 5.73 -8.67 14.61
N GLN A 58 6.39 -7.94 13.74
CA GLN A 58 5.80 -7.50 12.48
C GLN A 58 5.35 -8.70 11.65
N PRO A 59 4.09 -8.74 11.16
CA PRO A 59 3.55 -9.89 10.43
C PRO A 59 4.41 -10.33 9.25
N TRP A 60 4.97 -9.39 8.50
CA TRP A 60 5.85 -9.67 7.37
C TRP A 60 7.17 -10.37 7.78
N SER A 61 7.65 -10.16 9.00
CA SER A 61 8.89 -10.81 9.49
C SER A 61 8.65 -12.25 9.97
N VAL A 62 7.42 -12.55 10.34
CA VAL A 62 7.01 -13.89 10.81
C VAL A 62 6.60 -14.78 9.64
N GLY A 63 5.90 -14.23 8.67
CA GLY A 63 5.27 -14.95 7.57
C GLY A 63 3.92 -15.57 7.94
N PRO A 64 3.17 -16.07 6.95
CA PRO A 64 1.87 -16.67 7.16
C PRO A 64 1.98 -18.01 7.90
N LYS A 65 0.94 -18.37 8.65
CA LYS A 65 0.85 -19.65 9.38
C LYS A 65 -0.13 -20.63 8.74
N VAL A 66 -0.76 -20.23 7.67
CA VAL A 66 -1.69 -21.03 6.87
C VAL A 66 -1.43 -20.75 5.39
N PRO A 67 -1.82 -21.68 4.49
CA PRO A 67 -1.77 -21.39 3.05
C PRO A 67 -2.52 -20.12 2.69
N MET A 68 -1.98 -19.31 1.78
CA MET A 68 -2.56 -17.99 1.45
C MET A 68 -2.57 -17.72 -0.05
N ILE A 69 -3.56 -16.93 -0.47
CA ILE A 69 -3.54 -16.24 -1.75
C ILE A 69 -3.09 -14.80 -1.49
N PHE A 70 -2.04 -14.38 -2.18
CA PHE A 70 -1.57 -13.00 -2.24
C PHE A 70 -1.82 -12.41 -3.62
N GLY A 71 -2.11 -11.14 -3.71
CA GLY A 71 -2.27 -10.51 -5.01
C GLY A 71 -2.31 -8.99 -4.95
N SER A 72 -2.17 -8.38 -6.11
CA SER A 72 -2.28 -6.93 -6.27
C SER A 72 -3.00 -6.59 -7.58
N ASN A 73 -3.49 -5.38 -7.63
CA ASN A 73 -3.97 -4.76 -8.86
C ASN A 73 -2.80 -4.06 -9.55
N ILE A 74 -2.78 -4.05 -10.88
CA ILE A 74 -1.67 -3.44 -11.63
C ILE A 74 -1.58 -1.92 -11.47
N ASN A 75 -2.67 -1.26 -11.05
CA ASN A 75 -2.77 0.18 -10.84
C ASN A 75 -3.29 0.53 -9.44
N GLU A 76 -2.84 -0.18 -8.39
CA GLU A 76 -3.29 0.09 -7.01
C GLU A 76 -3.27 1.58 -6.68
N GLY A 77 -2.20 2.28 -7.06
CA GLY A 77 -1.99 3.70 -6.80
C GLY A 77 -2.94 4.65 -7.53
N GLY A 78 -3.67 4.19 -8.56
CA GLY A 78 -4.49 5.06 -9.40
C GLY A 78 -5.58 5.81 -8.64
N LEU A 79 -6.30 5.10 -7.75
CA LEU A 79 -7.32 5.69 -6.90
C LEU A 79 -6.73 6.71 -5.92
N PHE A 80 -5.56 6.41 -5.35
CA PHE A 80 -4.87 7.30 -4.40
C PHE A 80 -4.33 8.55 -5.10
N ALA A 81 -3.72 8.41 -6.27
CA ALA A 81 -3.25 9.54 -7.06
C ALA A 81 -4.40 10.45 -7.48
N LEU A 82 -5.54 9.88 -7.91
CA LEU A 82 -6.73 10.66 -8.25
C LEU A 82 -7.30 11.38 -7.03
N GLY A 83 -7.36 10.70 -5.88
CA GLY A 83 -7.84 11.30 -4.62
C GLY A 83 -6.96 12.46 -4.14
N ALA A 84 -5.63 12.34 -4.33
CA ALA A 84 -4.68 13.37 -3.92
C ALA A 84 -4.73 14.63 -4.77
N TYR A 85 -4.79 14.46 -6.09
CA TYR A 85 -4.70 15.59 -7.02
C TYR A 85 -6.06 16.05 -7.57
N LEU A 86 -7.13 15.29 -7.35
CA LEU A 86 -8.47 15.51 -7.86
C LEU A 86 -8.49 15.73 -9.39
N SER A 87 -7.44 15.30 -10.07
CA SER A 87 -7.21 15.45 -11.50
C SER A 87 -6.24 14.37 -12.00
N PRO A 88 -6.48 13.77 -13.17
CA PRO A 88 -5.50 12.91 -13.81
C PRO A 88 -4.39 13.70 -14.52
N VAL A 89 -4.48 15.03 -14.56
CA VAL A 89 -3.46 15.91 -15.14
C VAL A 89 -2.61 16.50 -14.02
N VAL A 90 -1.49 15.85 -13.74
CA VAL A 90 -0.50 16.25 -12.73
C VAL A 90 0.72 16.82 -13.44
N SER A 91 1.26 17.94 -12.94
CA SER A 91 2.45 18.57 -13.52
C SER A 91 3.74 17.83 -13.11
N ALA A 92 4.82 18.03 -13.86
CA ALA A 92 6.14 17.54 -13.50
C ALA A 92 6.65 18.15 -12.16
N ASP A 93 6.27 19.39 -11.87
CA ASP A 93 6.59 20.03 -10.59
C ASP A 93 5.90 19.32 -9.42
N ASN A 94 4.61 18.99 -9.57
CA ASN A 94 3.88 18.22 -8.57
C ASN A 94 4.48 16.83 -8.38
N TYR A 95 4.96 16.19 -9.45
CA TYR A 95 5.70 14.93 -9.34
C TYR A 95 6.99 15.10 -8.51
N THR A 96 7.75 16.17 -8.77
CA THR A 96 8.95 16.48 -8.00
C THR A 96 8.64 16.77 -6.51
N ILE A 97 7.55 17.49 -6.24
CA ILE A 97 7.06 17.74 -4.88
C ILE A 97 6.69 16.42 -4.20
N PHE A 98 5.94 15.56 -4.89
CA PHE A 98 5.58 14.23 -4.39
C PHE A 98 6.82 13.42 -4.00
N LEU A 99 7.83 13.36 -4.86
CA LEU A 99 9.05 12.62 -4.59
C LEU A 99 9.79 13.17 -3.36
N ASN A 100 9.96 14.48 -3.27
CA ASN A 100 10.68 15.11 -2.16
C ASN A 100 9.94 14.93 -0.83
N GLN A 101 8.63 15.05 -0.83
CA GLN A 101 7.82 14.88 0.37
C GLN A 101 7.80 13.45 0.89
N ASN A 102 7.84 12.46 -0.02
CA ASN A 102 7.68 11.07 0.34
C ASN A 102 9.00 10.31 0.53
N PHE A 103 10.05 10.71 -0.19
CA PHE A 103 11.30 9.96 -0.23
C PHE A 103 12.52 10.77 0.22
N GLY A 104 12.39 12.08 0.46
CA GLY A 104 13.47 12.92 1.00
C GLY A 104 14.78 12.74 0.23
N ALA A 105 15.83 12.25 0.90
CA ALA A 105 17.15 12.03 0.29
C ALA A 105 17.13 10.98 -0.84
N ALA A 106 16.18 10.05 -0.84
CA ALA A 106 16.03 9.04 -1.89
C ALA A 106 15.22 9.53 -3.11
N ALA A 107 14.65 10.74 -3.09
CA ALA A 107 13.77 11.26 -4.16
C ALA A 107 14.41 11.17 -5.55
N ASN A 108 15.71 11.49 -5.67
CA ASN A 108 16.42 11.42 -6.95
C ASN A 108 16.60 9.98 -7.46
N LEU A 109 16.74 9.00 -6.57
CA LEU A 109 16.82 7.58 -6.93
C LEU A 109 15.48 7.10 -7.46
N VAL A 110 14.38 7.47 -6.79
CA VAL A 110 13.02 7.13 -7.23
C VAL A 110 12.70 7.82 -8.56
N ALA A 111 13.07 9.11 -8.75
CA ALA A 111 12.90 9.80 -10.02
C ALA A 111 13.64 9.12 -11.18
N LYS A 112 14.81 8.56 -10.90
CA LYS A 112 15.60 7.82 -11.90
C LYS A 112 14.98 6.46 -12.24
N GLN A 113 14.34 5.81 -11.28
CA GLN A 113 13.62 4.55 -11.49
C GLN A 113 12.32 4.76 -12.26
N TYR A 114 11.62 5.87 -12.01
CA TYR A 114 10.33 6.22 -12.62
C TYR A 114 10.38 7.53 -13.42
N PRO A 115 11.28 7.66 -14.43
CA PRO A 115 11.34 8.88 -15.22
C PRO A 115 10.04 9.05 -16.03
N LEU A 116 9.54 10.28 -16.12
CA LEU A 116 8.28 10.60 -16.81
C LEU A 116 8.28 10.25 -18.30
N THR A 117 9.45 9.91 -18.85
CA THR A 117 9.64 9.50 -20.25
C THR A 117 9.52 7.99 -20.47
N LEU A 118 9.22 7.20 -19.42
CA LEU A 118 9.04 5.76 -19.58
C LEU A 118 7.90 5.46 -20.56
N PRO A 119 8.07 4.47 -21.45
CA PRO A 119 7.05 4.12 -22.44
C PRO A 119 5.67 3.81 -21.83
N GLN A 120 5.62 3.15 -20.68
CA GLN A 120 4.37 2.83 -19.99
C GLN A 120 3.61 4.06 -19.51
N PHE A 121 4.27 5.22 -19.33
CA PHE A 121 3.64 6.48 -18.93
C PHE A 121 3.25 7.35 -20.14
N THR A 122 3.88 7.11 -21.29
CA THR A 122 3.73 7.94 -22.50
C THR A 122 3.16 7.17 -23.69
N ALA A 123 2.86 5.87 -23.55
CA ALA A 123 2.49 5.01 -24.66
C ALA A 123 1.22 5.46 -25.40
N PRO A 124 1.14 5.28 -26.74
CA PRO A 124 -0.01 5.64 -27.56
C PRO A 124 -1.33 4.93 -27.20
N GLY A 125 -1.27 3.77 -26.55
CA GLY A 125 -2.46 3.07 -26.03
C GLY A 125 -3.15 3.82 -24.90
N LYS A 126 -2.43 4.76 -24.27
CA LYS A 126 -2.94 5.75 -23.34
C LYS A 126 -3.15 7.12 -24.02
N ALA A 127 -2.82 7.26 -25.30
CA ALA A 127 -3.13 8.43 -26.12
C ALA A 127 -4.65 8.55 -26.23
N GLY A 128 -5.23 9.50 -25.54
CA GLY A 128 -6.68 9.63 -25.35
C GLY A 128 -7.09 9.49 -23.88
N SER A 129 -6.21 8.94 -23.02
CA SER A 129 -6.32 9.12 -21.59
C SER A 129 -5.85 10.54 -21.25
N PRO A 130 -6.65 11.36 -20.57
CA PRO A 130 -6.20 12.67 -20.09
C PRO A 130 -5.17 12.55 -18.94
N ALA A 131 -4.78 11.34 -18.54
CA ALA A 131 -3.78 11.15 -17.50
C ALA A 131 -2.39 11.59 -17.99
N SER A 132 -1.74 12.42 -17.19
CA SER A 132 -0.38 12.88 -17.47
C SER A 132 0.66 11.80 -17.11
N PRO A 133 1.88 11.84 -17.73
CA PRO A 133 2.97 10.95 -17.31
C PRO A 133 3.30 11.04 -15.82
N ALA A 134 3.14 12.22 -15.21
CA ALA A 134 3.35 12.41 -13.79
C ALA A 134 2.30 11.68 -12.93
N PHE A 135 1.03 11.70 -13.34
CA PHE A 135 -0.02 10.92 -12.68
C PHE A 135 0.25 9.42 -12.74
N GLU A 136 0.62 8.92 -13.92
CA GLU A 136 0.93 7.51 -14.13
C GLU A 136 2.16 7.07 -13.32
N ALA A 137 3.21 7.90 -13.27
CA ALA A 137 4.40 7.62 -12.48
C ALA A 137 4.09 7.58 -10.97
N ILE A 138 3.30 8.53 -10.45
CA ILE A 138 2.87 8.55 -9.05
C ILE A 138 2.02 7.31 -8.74
N SER A 139 1.08 6.96 -9.61
CA SER A 139 0.27 5.74 -9.47
C SER A 139 1.15 4.49 -9.43
N ALA A 140 2.13 4.36 -10.33
CA ALA A 140 3.06 3.24 -10.36
C ALA A 140 3.93 3.16 -9.10
N ILE A 141 4.48 4.29 -8.65
CA ILE A 141 5.28 4.37 -7.42
C ILE A 141 4.47 3.90 -6.21
N ILE A 142 3.24 4.37 -6.06
CA ILE A 142 2.35 3.94 -4.97
C ILE A 142 2.05 2.44 -5.08
N THR A 143 1.73 1.95 -6.28
CA THR A 143 1.48 0.53 -6.54
C THR A 143 2.65 -0.33 -6.10
N ASP A 144 3.84 -0.01 -6.58
CA ASP A 144 5.02 -0.84 -6.36
C ASP A 144 5.49 -0.79 -4.92
N ALA A 145 5.62 0.43 -4.37
CA ALA A 145 6.18 0.63 -3.04
C ALA A 145 5.27 0.18 -1.89
N GLN A 146 3.93 0.28 -2.07
CA GLN A 146 3.00 0.02 -0.97
C GLN A 146 2.25 -1.29 -1.08
N PHE A 147 2.07 -1.80 -2.29
CA PHE A 147 1.25 -2.98 -2.52
C PHE A 147 2.09 -4.13 -3.06
N THR A 148 2.61 -4.02 -4.28
CA THR A 148 3.22 -5.14 -4.97
C THR A 148 4.51 -5.63 -4.31
N CYS A 149 5.42 -4.72 -3.93
CA CYS A 149 6.70 -5.16 -3.38
C CYS A 149 6.64 -5.61 -1.91
N PRO A 150 5.87 -4.99 -1.01
CA PRO A 150 5.61 -5.56 0.31
C PRO A 150 4.93 -6.94 0.25
N LEU A 151 4.01 -7.14 -0.69
CA LEU A 151 3.38 -8.43 -0.94
C LEU A 151 4.41 -9.47 -1.40
N TYR A 152 5.28 -9.11 -2.34
CA TYR A 152 6.36 -9.97 -2.81
C TYR A 152 7.29 -10.40 -1.66
N GLN A 153 7.65 -9.49 -0.75
CA GLN A 153 8.43 -9.82 0.44
C GLN A 153 7.72 -10.82 1.37
N ALA A 154 6.40 -10.66 1.52
CA ALA A 154 5.59 -11.61 2.30
C ALA A 154 5.58 -13.01 1.64
N MET A 155 5.53 -13.08 0.31
CA MET A 155 5.61 -14.35 -0.43
C MET A 155 6.99 -15.02 -0.31
N LEU A 156 8.08 -14.25 -0.42
CA LEU A 156 9.44 -14.76 -0.18
C LEU A 156 9.59 -15.34 1.24
N LYS A 157 9.00 -14.66 2.22
CA LYS A 157 8.99 -15.14 3.60
C LYS A 157 8.20 -16.44 3.76
N ALA A 158 7.05 -16.55 3.10
CA ALA A 158 6.24 -17.76 3.09
C ALA A 158 7.01 -18.93 2.45
N GLU A 159 7.65 -18.72 1.31
CA GLU A 159 8.49 -19.72 0.65
C GLU A 159 9.63 -20.18 1.57
N ALA A 160 10.31 -19.24 2.23
CA ALA A 160 11.42 -19.55 3.14
C ALA A 160 11.03 -20.44 4.34
N ILE A 161 9.75 -20.41 4.75
CA ILE A 161 9.21 -21.27 5.82
C ILE A 161 8.40 -22.45 5.26
N ASN A 162 8.47 -22.72 3.96
CA ASN A 162 7.73 -23.77 3.25
C ASN A 162 6.20 -23.68 3.41
N MET A 163 5.66 -22.46 3.55
CA MET A 163 4.22 -22.23 3.60
C MET A 163 3.67 -22.06 2.17
N PRO A 164 2.68 -22.87 1.76
CA PRO A 164 2.09 -22.75 0.44
C PRO A 164 1.45 -21.38 0.23
N VAL A 165 1.86 -20.71 -0.85
CA VAL A 165 1.24 -19.45 -1.27
C VAL A 165 0.93 -19.51 -2.77
N TYR A 166 -0.12 -18.78 -3.13
CA TYR A 166 -0.57 -18.59 -4.50
C TYR A 166 -0.64 -17.10 -4.75
N THR A 167 -0.39 -16.65 -5.98
CA THR A 167 -0.41 -15.22 -6.27
C THR A 167 -1.30 -14.90 -7.45
N TYR A 168 -1.90 -13.70 -7.45
CA TYR A 168 -2.61 -13.17 -8.60
C TYR A 168 -2.16 -11.75 -8.94
N LEU A 169 -2.36 -11.36 -10.20
CA LEU A 169 -2.23 -9.99 -10.67
C LEU A 169 -3.52 -9.60 -11.39
N ASN A 170 -4.25 -8.65 -10.84
CA ASN A 170 -5.45 -8.12 -11.49
C ASN A 170 -5.07 -7.01 -12.47
N LYS A 171 -5.38 -7.23 -13.75
CA LYS A 171 -5.25 -6.27 -14.87
C LYS A 171 -6.60 -5.86 -15.42
N HIS A 172 -7.70 -6.39 -14.87
CA HIS A 172 -9.04 -6.09 -15.33
C HIS A 172 -9.47 -4.70 -14.89
N VAL A 173 -9.78 -3.85 -15.84
CA VAL A 173 -10.42 -2.54 -15.60
C VAL A 173 -11.92 -2.77 -15.48
N PRO A 174 -12.55 -2.50 -14.33
CA PRO A 174 -13.97 -2.79 -14.14
C PRO A 174 -14.86 -1.99 -15.10
N HIS A 175 -15.88 -2.65 -15.63
CA HIS A 175 -16.92 -1.99 -16.44
C HIS A 175 -17.80 -1.06 -15.59
N CYS A 176 -18.09 -1.48 -14.38
CA CYS A 176 -18.91 -0.74 -13.44
C CYS A 176 -18.09 -0.12 -12.31
N PRO A 177 -18.47 1.07 -11.81
CA PRO A 177 -17.89 1.57 -10.58
C PRO A 177 -18.29 0.64 -9.41
N TRP A 178 -17.33 0.25 -8.59
CA TRP A 178 -17.57 -0.60 -7.42
C TRP A 178 -17.73 0.20 -6.12
N GLN A 179 -17.46 1.50 -6.19
CA GLN A 179 -17.62 2.46 -5.10
C GLN A 179 -18.40 3.66 -5.61
N ALA A 180 -19.02 4.43 -4.69
CA ALA A 180 -19.74 5.66 -5.05
C ALA A 180 -18.82 6.74 -5.65
N SER A 181 -17.54 6.69 -5.36
CA SER A 181 -16.44 7.47 -5.95
C SER A 181 -15.31 6.48 -6.26
N PRO A 182 -14.66 6.54 -7.41
CA PRO A 182 -14.66 7.57 -8.45
C PRO A 182 -15.88 7.50 -9.39
N PRO A 183 -16.15 8.59 -10.15
CA PRO A 183 -17.21 8.54 -11.16
C PRO A 183 -16.86 7.59 -12.30
N PRO A 184 -17.84 7.02 -13.02
CA PRO A 184 -17.59 6.05 -14.11
C PRO A 184 -16.57 6.51 -15.15
N ALA A 185 -16.56 7.81 -15.48
CA ALA A 185 -15.60 8.37 -16.44
C ALA A 185 -14.14 8.30 -15.99
N ALA A 186 -13.88 8.11 -14.69
CA ALA A 186 -12.52 7.98 -14.16
C ALA A 186 -11.99 6.55 -14.23
N LEU A 187 -12.83 5.53 -14.41
CA LEU A 187 -12.41 4.12 -14.38
C LEU A 187 -11.28 3.81 -15.40
N PRO A 188 -11.37 4.24 -16.66
CA PRO A 188 -10.29 4.01 -17.62
C PRO A 188 -8.99 4.74 -17.26
N LEU A 189 -9.05 5.81 -16.45
CA LEU A 189 -7.90 6.62 -16.07
C LEU A 189 -7.12 6.00 -14.91
N ILE A 190 -7.85 5.43 -13.96
CA ILE A 190 -7.26 4.81 -12.76
C ILE A 190 -6.96 3.32 -12.96
N GLY A 191 -7.48 2.72 -14.02
CA GLY A 191 -7.20 1.34 -14.41
C GLY A 191 -7.76 0.29 -13.44
N ALA A 192 -7.08 -0.86 -13.38
CA ALA A 192 -7.31 -1.88 -12.37
C ALA A 192 -6.70 -1.41 -11.05
N THR A 193 -7.42 -0.56 -10.34
CA THR A 193 -6.93 0.15 -9.15
C THR A 193 -7.36 -0.53 -7.85
N HIS A 194 -6.95 0.03 -6.73
CA HIS A 194 -7.20 -0.51 -5.40
C HIS A 194 -8.67 -0.90 -5.17
N THR A 195 -8.88 -2.14 -4.70
CA THR A 195 -10.18 -2.75 -4.42
C THR A 195 -11.06 -3.07 -5.64
N SER A 196 -10.59 -2.85 -6.87
CA SER A 196 -11.39 -3.09 -8.07
C SER A 196 -11.73 -4.56 -8.35
N GLU A 197 -10.96 -5.48 -7.77
CA GLU A 197 -11.20 -6.93 -7.87
C GLU A 197 -12.26 -7.45 -6.89
N ILE A 198 -12.56 -6.70 -5.84
CA ILE A 198 -13.43 -7.16 -4.75
C ILE A 198 -14.82 -7.59 -5.24
N PRO A 199 -15.54 -6.83 -6.07
CA PRO A 199 -16.82 -7.28 -6.59
C PRO A 199 -16.74 -8.60 -7.34
N LEU A 200 -15.64 -8.83 -8.08
CA LEU A 200 -15.42 -10.08 -8.82
C LEU A 200 -15.23 -11.26 -7.86
N VAL A 201 -14.47 -11.09 -6.79
CA VAL A 201 -14.21 -12.13 -5.78
C VAL A 201 -15.48 -12.49 -5.02
N PHE A 202 -16.33 -11.52 -4.71
CA PHE A 202 -17.57 -11.72 -3.94
C PHE A 202 -18.81 -11.93 -4.79
N GLY A 203 -18.72 -11.92 -6.11
CA GLY A 203 -19.88 -12.10 -6.99
C GLY A 203 -20.88 -10.94 -6.94
N ASN A 204 -20.44 -9.76 -6.55
CA ASN A 204 -21.29 -8.56 -6.48
C ASN A 204 -21.46 -7.96 -7.87
N GLY A 205 -22.16 -8.69 -8.76
CA GLY A 205 -22.24 -8.38 -10.19
C GLY A 205 -23.46 -7.56 -10.61
N VAL A 206 -24.32 -7.13 -9.69
CA VAL A 206 -25.55 -6.42 -10.02
C VAL A 206 -25.67 -5.12 -9.22
N ASN A 207 -26.35 -4.13 -9.81
CA ASN A 207 -26.63 -2.84 -9.18
C ASN A 207 -25.38 -2.14 -8.61
N GLN A 208 -24.32 -2.10 -9.38
CA GLN A 208 -23.10 -1.41 -8.97
C GLN A 208 -23.25 0.13 -9.10
N PRO A 209 -22.68 0.92 -8.20
CA PRO A 209 -22.02 0.52 -6.96
C PRO A 209 -23.05 0.21 -5.85
N LEU A 210 -22.90 -0.92 -5.19
CA LEU A 210 -23.81 -1.34 -4.10
C LEU A 210 -23.85 -0.32 -2.95
N ILE A 211 -22.73 0.35 -2.69
CA ILE A 211 -22.58 1.29 -1.57
C ILE A 211 -23.48 2.51 -1.73
N SER A 212 -23.79 2.94 -2.96
CA SER A 212 -24.63 4.11 -3.21
C SER A 212 -26.12 3.83 -3.06
N GLY A 213 -26.52 2.55 -3.09
CA GLY A 213 -27.93 2.14 -3.10
C GLY A 213 -28.71 2.50 -4.38
N ASN A 214 -28.10 3.23 -5.32
CA ASN A 214 -28.69 3.70 -6.57
C ASN A 214 -27.93 3.16 -7.80
N GLY A 215 -27.20 2.08 -7.63
CA GLY A 215 -26.46 1.46 -8.71
C GLY A 215 -27.37 0.87 -9.77
N SER A 216 -26.99 1.01 -11.03
CA SER A 216 -27.72 0.47 -12.18
C SER A 216 -26.82 -0.28 -13.16
N CYS A 217 -25.54 -0.39 -12.86
CA CYS A 217 -24.57 -1.09 -13.67
C CYS A 217 -24.39 -2.53 -13.23
N ASN A 218 -24.32 -3.46 -14.19
CA ASN A 218 -24.15 -4.90 -13.94
C ASN A 218 -22.86 -5.40 -14.62
N PHE A 219 -22.35 -6.53 -14.14
CA PHE A 219 -21.23 -7.20 -14.81
C PHE A 219 -21.57 -7.53 -16.26
N THR A 220 -20.57 -7.42 -17.10
CA THR A 220 -20.56 -8.02 -18.44
C THR A 220 -20.51 -9.53 -18.34
N ALA A 221 -20.78 -10.24 -19.44
CA ALA A 221 -20.65 -11.70 -19.50
C ALA A 221 -19.19 -12.16 -19.17
N ALA A 222 -18.20 -11.40 -19.61
CA ALA A 222 -16.79 -11.68 -19.30
C ALA A 222 -16.50 -11.54 -17.80
N GLU A 223 -16.96 -10.45 -17.17
CA GLU A 223 -16.81 -10.23 -15.74
C GLU A 223 -17.53 -11.28 -14.91
N THR A 224 -18.69 -11.75 -15.35
CA THR A 224 -19.40 -12.87 -14.72
C THR A 224 -18.54 -14.14 -14.73
N THR A 225 -17.98 -14.51 -15.88
CA THR A 225 -17.10 -15.68 -16.00
C THR A 225 -15.83 -15.55 -15.14
N ILE A 226 -15.21 -14.38 -15.12
CA ILE A 226 -14.06 -14.08 -14.24
C ILE A 226 -14.48 -14.26 -12.78
N SER A 227 -15.60 -13.67 -12.38
CA SER A 227 -16.13 -13.74 -11.02
C SER A 227 -16.38 -15.18 -10.57
N GLU A 228 -17.05 -16.00 -11.40
CA GLU A 228 -17.26 -17.43 -11.14
C GLU A 228 -15.94 -18.17 -10.89
N THR A 229 -14.92 -17.90 -11.69
CA THR A 229 -13.59 -18.48 -11.52
C THR A 229 -12.94 -18.07 -10.20
N LEU A 230 -13.03 -16.80 -9.83
CA LEU A 230 -12.46 -16.29 -8.59
C LEU A 230 -13.20 -16.82 -7.35
N ILE A 231 -14.54 -16.85 -7.38
CA ILE A 231 -15.36 -17.45 -6.31
C ILE A 231 -14.96 -18.91 -6.09
N ALA A 232 -14.84 -19.68 -7.18
CA ALA A 232 -14.43 -21.09 -7.09
C ALA A 232 -13.02 -21.22 -6.48
N ALA A 233 -12.07 -20.38 -6.89
CA ALA A 233 -10.70 -20.40 -6.40
C ALA A 233 -10.62 -20.05 -4.90
N TRP A 234 -11.27 -18.97 -4.44
CA TRP A 234 -11.26 -18.55 -3.04
C TRP A 234 -12.00 -19.56 -2.16
N THR A 235 -13.12 -20.10 -2.63
CA THR A 235 -13.85 -21.16 -1.92
C THR A 235 -13.01 -22.42 -1.79
N SER A 236 -12.35 -22.86 -2.86
CA SER A 236 -11.46 -24.02 -2.83
C SER A 236 -10.27 -23.79 -1.89
N MET A 237 -9.68 -22.59 -1.92
CA MET A 237 -8.60 -22.20 -1.00
C MET A 237 -9.03 -22.31 0.46
N ALA A 238 -10.22 -21.81 0.80
CA ALA A 238 -10.75 -21.89 2.15
C ALA A 238 -10.99 -23.33 2.63
N VAL A 239 -11.40 -24.22 1.72
CA VAL A 239 -11.70 -25.63 2.06
C VAL A 239 -10.46 -26.50 2.13
N SER A 240 -9.50 -26.30 1.20
CA SER A 240 -8.40 -27.26 0.97
C SER A 240 -7.00 -26.64 1.11
N GLY A 241 -6.88 -25.33 1.26
CA GLY A 241 -5.58 -24.63 1.19
C GLY A 241 -4.98 -24.56 -0.22
N ASN A 242 -5.80 -24.86 -1.24
CA ASN A 242 -5.40 -24.82 -2.65
C ASN A 242 -6.54 -24.20 -3.49
N PRO A 243 -6.27 -23.19 -4.33
CA PRO A 243 -7.30 -22.57 -5.16
C PRO A 243 -7.87 -23.52 -6.22
N ASN A 244 -7.10 -24.55 -6.63
CA ASN A 244 -7.53 -25.65 -7.50
C ASN A 244 -8.27 -25.23 -8.79
N VAL A 245 -7.83 -24.16 -9.42
CA VAL A 245 -8.44 -23.57 -10.61
C VAL A 245 -7.42 -23.52 -11.74
N GLY A 246 -7.77 -24.07 -12.92
CA GLY A 246 -7.12 -23.79 -14.19
C GLY A 246 -5.61 -23.96 -14.28
N GLY A 247 -5.00 -24.83 -13.47
CA GLY A 247 -3.54 -25.00 -13.43
C GLY A 247 -2.80 -23.94 -12.61
N TRP A 248 -3.52 -23.15 -11.78
CA TRP A 248 -2.91 -22.22 -10.86
C TRP A 248 -2.07 -22.96 -9.82
N VAL A 249 -0.76 -22.87 -9.97
CA VAL A 249 0.22 -23.58 -9.15
C VAL A 249 0.66 -22.76 -7.96
N GLN A 250 1.19 -23.46 -6.96
CA GLN A 250 1.86 -22.79 -5.84
C GLN A 250 2.98 -21.91 -6.38
N TRP A 251 3.06 -20.70 -5.87
CA TRP A 251 4.09 -19.75 -6.26
C TRP A 251 5.46 -20.16 -5.69
N SER A 252 6.48 -19.93 -6.49
CA SER A 252 7.87 -19.93 -6.06
C SER A 252 8.61 -18.77 -6.73
N ASN A 253 9.64 -18.26 -6.09
CA ASN A 253 10.45 -17.18 -6.64
C ASN A 253 11.12 -17.57 -7.97
N SER A 254 11.42 -18.86 -8.14
CA SER A 254 12.04 -19.37 -9.37
C SER A 254 11.09 -19.46 -10.58
N SER A 255 9.79 -19.66 -10.35
CA SER A 255 8.78 -19.76 -11.43
C SER A 255 7.98 -18.48 -11.60
N SER A 256 7.75 -17.73 -10.52
CA SER A 256 6.92 -16.53 -10.48
C SER A 256 5.53 -16.68 -11.14
N GLN A 257 4.98 -17.92 -11.16
CA GLN A 257 3.70 -18.20 -11.79
C GLN A 257 2.55 -17.76 -10.89
N GLY A 258 1.52 -17.14 -11.49
CA GLY A 258 0.32 -16.71 -10.79
C GLY A 258 -0.90 -16.63 -11.69
N LEU A 259 -2.05 -16.35 -11.10
CA LEU A 259 -3.30 -16.09 -11.82
C LEU A 259 -3.30 -14.65 -12.33
N VAL A 260 -3.38 -14.46 -13.63
CA VAL A 260 -3.55 -13.14 -14.25
C VAL A 260 -5.02 -12.97 -14.59
N ILE A 261 -5.64 -11.95 -13.98
CA ILE A 261 -7.02 -11.56 -14.27
C ILE A 261 -6.95 -10.51 -15.38
N GLY A 262 -7.23 -10.95 -16.61
CA GLY A 262 -7.20 -10.10 -17.81
C GLY A 262 -8.51 -9.37 -18.08
N ALA A 263 -8.60 -8.70 -19.23
CA ALA A 263 -9.78 -7.93 -19.60
C ALA A 263 -11.05 -8.80 -19.76
N ASN A 264 -10.90 -10.01 -20.30
CA ASN A 264 -12.04 -10.85 -20.66
C ASN A 264 -11.97 -12.27 -20.06
N ALA A 265 -10.85 -12.67 -19.46
CA ALA A 265 -10.65 -14.01 -18.93
C ALA A 265 -9.50 -14.01 -17.90
N THR A 266 -9.43 -15.10 -17.14
CA THR A 266 -8.27 -15.44 -16.32
C THR A 266 -7.31 -16.35 -17.06
N SER A 267 -6.02 -16.26 -16.73
CA SER A 267 -4.98 -17.16 -17.27
C SER A 267 -3.89 -17.35 -16.19
N VAL A 268 -3.15 -18.45 -16.30
CA VAL A 268 -1.94 -18.65 -15.48
C VAL A 268 -0.73 -18.18 -16.28
N GLY A 269 0.13 -17.39 -15.66
CA GLY A 269 1.30 -16.83 -16.31
C GLY A 269 2.33 -16.29 -15.33
N ALA A 270 3.51 -15.95 -15.85
CA ALA A 270 4.56 -15.32 -15.07
C ALA A 270 4.16 -13.89 -14.67
N ILE A 271 4.41 -13.55 -13.40
CA ILE A 271 4.25 -12.21 -12.85
C ILE A 271 5.65 -11.70 -12.50
N ASP A 272 6.04 -10.58 -13.09
CA ASP A 272 7.36 -10.00 -12.89
C ASP A 272 7.39 -9.19 -11.58
N TYR A 273 8.29 -9.56 -10.69
CA TYR A 273 8.59 -8.86 -9.43
C TYR A 273 10.02 -8.32 -9.39
N SER A 274 10.77 -8.37 -10.50
CA SER A 274 12.19 -7.99 -10.54
C SER A 274 12.44 -6.54 -10.12
N PHE A 275 11.48 -5.63 -10.38
CA PHE A 275 11.56 -4.23 -9.99
C PHE A 275 11.49 -4.03 -8.46
N CYS A 276 11.04 -5.02 -7.70
CA CYS A 276 10.96 -4.91 -6.24
C CYS A 276 12.33 -4.88 -5.56
N GLN A 277 13.41 -5.33 -6.22
CA GLN A 277 14.77 -5.20 -5.70
C GLN A 277 15.17 -3.73 -5.47
N PHE A 278 14.66 -2.82 -6.30
CA PHE A 278 14.86 -1.39 -6.10
C PHE A 278 14.24 -0.93 -4.77
N TRP A 279 13.04 -1.37 -4.46
CA TRP A 279 12.34 -0.99 -3.23
C TRP A 279 12.97 -1.60 -1.99
N ASP A 280 13.53 -2.80 -2.08
CA ASP A 280 14.31 -3.42 -1.01
C ASP A 280 15.54 -2.58 -0.65
N MET A 281 16.25 -2.05 -1.64
CA MET A 281 17.38 -1.16 -1.45
C MET A 281 16.95 0.17 -0.78
N ILE A 282 15.89 0.81 -1.25
CA ILE A 282 15.36 2.04 -0.64
C ILE A 282 14.96 1.81 0.82
N ASN A 283 14.30 0.69 1.12
CA ASN A 283 13.88 0.35 2.48
C ASN A 283 15.06 0.02 3.40
N ALA A 284 16.09 -0.65 2.92
CA ALA A 284 17.29 -0.99 3.69
C ALA A 284 18.08 0.27 4.07
N ASP A 285 18.27 1.20 3.15
CA ASP A 285 18.94 2.47 3.41
C ASP A 285 18.15 3.30 4.43
N TYR A 286 16.85 3.33 4.30
CA TYR A 286 15.98 4.03 5.24
C TYR A 286 16.08 3.45 6.67
N LEU A 287 16.06 2.13 6.82
CA LEU A 287 16.22 1.47 8.13
C LEU A 287 17.60 1.74 8.75
N SER A 288 18.65 1.86 7.93
CA SER A 288 19.99 2.21 8.41
C SER A 288 20.05 3.63 8.97
N PHE A 289 19.39 4.60 8.34
CA PHE A 289 19.29 5.99 8.82
C PHE A 289 18.50 6.10 10.14
N THR A 290 17.42 5.34 10.30
CA THR A 290 16.62 5.36 11.54
C THR A 290 17.36 4.71 12.70
N ASN A 291 18.18 3.69 12.48
CA ASN A 291 18.99 3.08 13.52
C ASN A 291 20.15 3.98 13.99
N LEU A 292 20.73 4.77 13.10
CA LEU A 292 21.78 5.74 13.47
C LEU A 292 21.22 6.89 14.32
N SER A 293 20.01 7.36 14.08
CA SER A 293 19.40 8.40 14.94
C SER A 293 18.93 7.90 16.29
N SER A 294 18.66 6.59 16.44
CA SER A 294 18.28 6.01 17.75
C SER A 294 19.48 5.69 18.66
N THR A 295 20.68 5.52 18.11
CA THR A 295 21.90 5.23 18.88
C THR A 295 22.59 6.47 19.44
N ASN A 296 22.26 7.68 18.94
CA ASN A 296 22.83 8.94 19.43
C ASN A 296 22.09 9.53 20.65
N GLY A 297 21.15 8.82 21.23
CA GLY A 297 20.32 9.25 22.36
C GLY A 297 20.74 8.71 23.73
N THR A 298 21.85 7.99 23.88
CA THR A 298 22.27 7.48 25.20
C THR A 298 23.75 7.77 25.49
N SER A 299 23.92 8.62 26.49
CA SER A 299 25.04 8.75 27.43
C SER A 299 26.37 9.31 26.91
N GLY A 300 26.68 10.46 27.45
CA GLY A 300 28.00 11.01 27.55
C GLY A 300 28.05 12.16 28.52
N SER A 301 28.00 11.88 29.82
CA SER A 301 28.43 12.86 30.83
C SER A 301 29.95 12.85 30.86
N GLY A 302 30.56 14.04 30.72
CA GLY A 302 31.92 14.26 31.20
C GLY A 302 32.81 15.09 30.28
N GLY A 303 33.17 16.28 30.73
CA GLY A 303 34.45 16.91 30.44
C GLY A 303 34.43 18.17 29.58
N GLY A 304 34.66 19.30 30.25
CA GLY A 304 34.70 20.64 29.71
C GLY A 304 35.76 20.91 28.66
N GLY A 305 35.51 21.90 27.85
CA GLY A 305 36.44 22.49 26.89
C GLY A 305 35.84 23.73 26.24
N SER A 306 36.29 24.89 26.76
CA SER A 306 35.98 26.23 26.26
C SER A 306 36.44 26.37 24.80
N GLY A 307 35.63 26.94 23.91
CA GLY A 307 35.98 27.32 22.57
C GLY A 307 34.90 28.17 21.90
N SER A 308 35.19 29.48 21.85
CA SER A 308 34.46 30.55 21.18
C SER A 308 34.27 30.30 19.66
N GLY A 309 33.08 30.62 19.12
CA GLY A 309 33.02 31.06 17.75
C GLY A 309 31.71 30.82 17.00
N THR A 310 31.02 31.92 16.73
CA THR A 310 30.12 32.27 15.63
C THR A 310 28.78 31.52 15.45
N LYS A 311 27.74 32.35 15.63
CA LYS A 311 26.36 32.12 15.25
C LYS A 311 26.18 32.01 13.73
N SER A 312 25.54 30.99 13.24
CA SER A 312 24.82 31.03 11.97
C SER A 312 23.57 30.14 12.08
N GLY A 313 22.46 30.73 11.71
CA GLY A 313 21.22 30.21 11.16
C GLY A 313 20.61 28.95 11.77
N SER A 314 19.50 29.13 12.49
CA SER A 314 18.60 28.03 12.85
C SER A 314 17.90 27.46 11.61
N GLU A 315 18.42 26.40 11.05
CA GLU A 315 17.59 25.49 10.27
C GLU A 315 16.84 24.61 11.26
N LYS A 316 15.51 24.76 11.28
CA LYS A 316 14.61 23.81 11.92
C LYS A 316 14.77 22.49 11.20
N GLY A 317 15.54 21.57 11.79
CA GLY A 317 15.58 20.19 11.37
C GLY A 317 14.18 19.60 11.43
N ALA A 318 13.65 19.21 10.28
CA ALA A 318 12.46 18.39 10.21
C ALA A 318 12.78 17.07 10.92
N GLU A 319 12.15 16.79 12.05
CA GLU A 319 12.12 15.47 12.65
C GLU A 319 11.49 14.53 11.61
N MET A 320 12.32 13.72 10.94
CA MET A 320 11.83 12.65 10.08
C MET A 320 11.23 11.57 10.96
N GLY A 321 9.90 11.53 10.96
CA GLY A 321 9.11 10.54 11.69
C GLY A 321 9.46 9.11 11.24
N ARG A 322 9.44 8.22 12.19
CA ARG A 322 9.64 6.78 12.03
C ARG A 322 8.68 6.23 10.96
N TRP A 323 9.23 5.73 9.88
CA TRP A 323 8.48 4.90 8.93
C TRP A 323 8.14 3.57 9.61
N GLY A 324 6.95 3.49 10.16
CA GLY A 324 6.34 2.19 10.30
C GLY A 324 6.09 1.70 8.88
N LEU A 325 6.66 0.55 8.49
CA LEU A 325 6.31 -0.14 7.27
C LEU A 325 4.80 -0.43 7.36
N THR A 326 4.00 0.48 6.81
CA THR A 326 2.57 0.28 6.74
C THR A 326 2.37 -0.80 5.72
N MET A 327 2.14 -2.04 6.19
CA MET A 327 1.51 -3.02 5.35
C MET A 327 0.25 -2.36 4.81
N ALA A 328 0.27 -1.97 3.55
CA ALA A 328 -0.97 -1.88 2.82
C ALA A 328 -1.58 -3.27 2.96
N VAL A 329 -2.65 -3.34 3.72
CA VAL A 329 -3.48 -4.53 3.80
C VAL A 329 -4.09 -4.64 2.40
N GLY A 330 -3.34 -5.25 1.48
CA GLY A 330 -4.02 -5.97 0.43
C GLY A 330 -4.97 -6.86 1.20
N ILE A 331 -6.26 -6.80 0.91
CA ILE A 331 -7.27 -7.52 1.67
C ILE A 331 -6.87 -8.96 1.67
N VAL A 332 -6.19 -9.37 2.73
CA VAL A 332 -5.98 -10.75 3.05
C VAL A 332 -7.33 -11.20 3.59
N ILE A 333 -8.15 -11.75 2.70
CA ILE A 333 -9.36 -12.45 3.11
C ILE A 333 -8.88 -13.76 3.73
N SER A 334 -8.47 -13.67 5.00
CA SER A 334 -8.37 -14.84 5.85
C SER A 334 -9.79 -15.20 6.25
N VAL A 335 -10.38 -16.14 5.55
CA VAL A 335 -11.58 -16.82 6.04
C VAL A 335 -11.11 -17.67 7.21
N LEU A 336 -11.15 -17.10 8.41
CA LEU A 336 -11.07 -17.85 9.65
C LEU A 336 -12.40 -18.61 9.81
N ILE A 337 -12.39 -19.88 9.42
CA ILE A 337 -13.39 -20.82 9.89
C ILE A 337 -12.88 -21.35 11.23
N SER A 338 -13.49 -20.88 12.30
CA SER A 338 -13.41 -21.49 13.62
C SER A 338 -14.22 -22.77 13.67
#